data_291113569782319e2475ad3e7ac09fef
#
_entry.id   291113569782319e2475ad3e7ac09fef
#
_cell.length_a   1.000
_cell.length_b   1.000
_cell.length_c   1.000
_cell.angle_alpha   90.00
_cell.angle_beta   90.00
_cell.angle_gamma   90.00
#
_symmetry.space_group_name_H-M   'P 1'
#
loop_
_entity.id
_entity.type
_entity.pdbx_description
1 polymer ?
#
loop_
_entity_poly.entity_id
_entity_poly.type
_entity_poly.pdbx_seq_one_letter_code
_entity_poly.pdbx_strand_id
1 'polypeptide(L)'
;ITFAGGSHMFTFKSIDGEDTINLSDFSGKAVLVVNTASRCGFTSQYDGLQTLWEEYKDRGLVVLGVPSNDFGGQEPGTEKEIKNFCTVNFNINFPMTEKQVVSGASAHPFYIWAAKELGALSKPRWNFFKILIDGDGKAVDWFASNTSPTSSKVISAIESVIPN
;
A
#
# COMPACT_ATOMS: atom_id res chain seq x y z
N ILE A 1 13.95 15.44 20.25
CA ILE A 1 12.86 15.98 19.43
C ILE A 1 12.51 14.91 18.42
N THR A 2 11.47 14.19 18.72
CA THR A 2 10.89 13.27 17.76
C THR A 2 10.17 14.11 16.72
N PHE A 3 10.76 14.23 15.56
CA PHE A 3 9.98 14.70 14.45
C PHE A 3 8.83 13.73 14.23
N ALA A 4 7.59 14.22 14.22
CA ALA A 4 6.50 13.52 13.57
C ALA A 4 6.90 13.42 12.09
N GLY A 5 7.93 12.62 11.83
CA GLY A 5 8.58 12.50 10.55
C GLY A 5 8.25 11.17 9.93
N GLY A 6 8.85 10.90 8.82
CA GLY A 6 8.62 9.71 8.06
C GLY A 6 7.23 9.69 7.47
N SER A 7 6.67 8.50 7.35
CA SER A 7 5.37 8.31 6.71
C SER A 7 4.20 8.91 7.48
N HIS A 8 4.35 9.15 8.77
CA HIS A 8 3.27 9.68 9.62
C HIS A 8 2.81 11.08 9.24
N MET A 9 3.56 11.81 8.43
CA MET A 9 3.15 13.13 7.93
C MET A 9 2.21 13.06 6.71
N PHE A 10 2.00 11.87 6.12
CA PHE A 10 1.24 11.75 4.89
C PHE A 10 -0.19 11.30 5.14
N THR A 11 -1.09 11.77 4.27
CA THR A 11 -2.51 11.44 4.30
C THR A 11 -2.99 11.08 2.90
N PHE A 12 -4.04 10.28 2.86
CA PHE A 12 -4.75 9.94 1.63
C PHE A 12 -6.25 10.11 1.87
N LYS A 13 -7.01 10.41 0.85
CA LYS A 13 -8.47 10.26 0.93
C LYS A 13 -8.83 8.79 0.81
N SER A 14 -9.83 8.37 1.59
CA SER A 14 -10.38 7.02 1.48
C SER A 14 -11.07 6.80 0.13
N ILE A 15 -11.20 5.55 -0.28
CA ILE A 15 -11.77 5.20 -1.58
C ILE A 15 -13.21 5.69 -1.76
N ASP A 16 -13.97 5.81 -0.69
CA ASP A 16 -15.33 6.36 -0.73
C ASP A 16 -15.35 7.90 -0.74
N GLY A 17 -14.20 8.54 -0.53
CA GLY A 17 -14.05 9.99 -0.51
C GLY A 17 -14.58 10.67 0.74
N GLU A 18 -15.05 9.91 1.73
CA GLU A 18 -15.70 10.46 2.93
C GLU A 18 -14.73 10.73 4.07
N ASP A 19 -13.65 9.94 4.15
CA ASP A 19 -12.68 10.00 5.25
C ASP A 19 -11.28 10.34 4.75
N THR A 20 -10.44 10.81 5.67
CA THR A 20 -9.01 10.96 5.44
C THR A 20 -8.29 9.82 6.16
N ILE A 21 -7.44 9.12 5.43
CA ILE A 21 -6.56 8.10 6.00
C ILE A 21 -5.27 8.81 6.39
N ASN A 22 -5.06 9.00 7.69
CA ASN A 22 -3.82 9.58 8.23
C ASN A 22 -2.87 8.45 8.58
N LEU A 23 -1.68 8.42 7.98
CA LEU A 23 -0.71 7.38 8.31
C LEU A 23 -0.25 7.48 9.77
N SER A 24 -0.36 8.66 10.40
CA SER A 24 -0.12 8.82 11.84
C SER A 24 -1.07 7.98 12.71
N ASP A 25 -2.26 7.66 12.24
CA ASP A 25 -3.20 6.80 12.97
C ASP A 25 -2.71 5.35 13.07
N PHE A 26 -1.74 4.98 12.25
CA PHE A 26 -1.12 3.65 12.27
C PHE A 26 0.19 3.62 13.08
N SER A 27 0.47 4.65 13.86
CA SER A 27 1.64 4.70 14.75
C SER A 27 1.68 3.45 15.64
N GLY A 28 2.83 2.80 15.71
CA GLY A 28 2.99 1.52 16.41
C GLY A 28 2.65 0.30 15.57
N LYS A 29 2.15 0.48 14.36
CA LYS A 29 1.85 -0.62 13.43
C LYS A 29 2.69 -0.50 12.17
N ALA A 30 3.08 -1.64 11.60
CA ALA A 30 3.68 -1.66 10.27
C ALA A 30 2.60 -1.43 9.21
N VAL A 31 2.98 -0.84 8.08
CA VAL A 31 2.06 -0.61 6.96
C VAL A 31 2.70 -1.15 5.68
N LEU A 32 1.99 -2.02 4.98
CA LEU A 32 2.35 -2.44 3.63
C LEU A 32 1.51 -1.65 2.65
N VAL A 33 2.15 -0.73 1.94
CA VAL A 33 1.50 0.14 0.96
C VAL A 33 1.66 -0.47 -0.43
N VAL A 34 0.56 -0.72 -1.12
CA VAL A 34 0.55 -1.43 -2.41
C VAL A 34 -0.25 -0.61 -3.42
N ASN A 35 0.37 -0.23 -4.52
CA ASN A 35 -0.38 0.38 -5.62
C ASN A 35 -1.07 -0.71 -6.44
N THR A 36 -2.36 -0.58 -6.63
CA THR A 36 -3.23 -1.65 -7.13
C THR A 36 -3.91 -1.29 -8.46
N ALA A 37 -4.36 -2.31 -9.18
CA ALA A 37 -5.13 -2.15 -10.41
C ALA A 37 -6.08 -3.33 -10.61
N SER A 38 -7.22 -3.08 -11.28
CA SER A 38 -8.28 -4.07 -11.47
C SER A 38 -8.11 -4.90 -12.76
N ARG A 39 -7.26 -4.46 -13.68
CA ARG A 39 -7.11 -5.08 -15.01
C ARG A 39 -5.67 -5.53 -15.31
N CYS A 40 -4.90 -5.83 -14.30
CA CYS A 40 -3.50 -6.24 -14.40
C CYS A 40 -3.39 -7.77 -14.40
N GLY A 41 -2.33 -8.30 -15.01
CA GLY A 41 -2.00 -9.72 -14.88
C GLY A 41 -1.69 -10.13 -13.43
N PHE A 42 -1.34 -9.17 -12.57
CA PHE A 42 -1.09 -9.41 -11.14
C PHE A 42 -2.30 -9.16 -10.24
N THR A 43 -3.47 -8.86 -10.79
CA THR A 43 -4.66 -8.53 -10.00
C THR A 43 -5.06 -9.64 -9.02
N SER A 44 -4.73 -10.90 -9.34
CA SER A 44 -4.92 -12.03 -8.43
C SER A 44 -4.16 -11.88 -7.10
N GLN A 45 -3.15 -11.01 -7.03
CA GLN A 45 -2.45 -10.71 -5.77
C GLN A 45 -3.35 -10.08 -4.71
N TYR A 46 -4.53 -9.58 -5.08
CA TYR A 46 -5.52 -9.15 -4.09
C TYR A 46 -5.86 -10.25 -3.08
N ASP A 47 -5.93 -11.50 -3.52
CA ASP A 47 -6.18 -12.62 -2.61
C ASP A 47 -5.09 -12.73 -1.53
N GLY A 48 -3.83 -12.64 -1.93
CA GLY A 48 -2.72 -12.70 -0.99
C GLY A 48 -2.66 -11.49 -0.05
N LEU A 49 -3.01 -10.29 -0.56
CA LEU A 49 -3.09 -9.10 0.27
C LEU A 49 -4.20 -9.22 1.31
N GLN A 50 -5.35 -9.75 0.93
CA GLN A 50 -6.45 -9.97 1.87
C GLN A 50 -6.08 -11.03 2.91
N THR A 51 -5.37 -12.08 2.52
CA THR A 51 -4.83 -13.10 3.44
C THR A 51 -3.89 -12.47 4.47
N LEU A 52 -2.95 -11.62 4.03
CA LEU A 52 -2.07 -10.90 4.95
C LEU A 52 -2.86 -10.03 5.92
N TRP A 53 -3.85 -9.31 5.43
CA TRP A 53 -4.68 -8.45 6.25
C TRP A 53 -5.41 -9.24 7.33
N GLU A 54 -6.08 -10.31 6.98
CA GLU A 54 -6.81 -11.15 7.93
C GLU A 54 -5.89 -11.79 8.97
N GLU A 55 -4.70 -12.21 8.55
CA GLU A 55 -3.75 -12.90 9.43
C GLU A 55 -3.02 -11.94 10.37
N TYR A 56 -2.68 -10.73 9.91
CA TYR A 56 -1.78 -9.83 10.63
C TYR A 56 -2.43 -8.56 11.18
N LYS A 57 -3.66 -8.23 10.84
CA LYS A 57 -4.30 -6.99 11.31
C LYS A 57 -4.33 -6.87 12.84
N ASP A 58 -4.54 -7.98 13.54
CA ASP A 58 -4.54 -8.00 15.01
C ASP A 58 -3.15 -8.16 15.61
N ARG A 59 -2.14 -8.33 14.77
CA ARG A 59 -0.73 -8.43 15.14
C ARG A 59 0.07 -7.17 14.80
N GLY A 60 -0.58 -6.12 14.36
CA GLY A 60 0.05 -4.83 14.13
C GLY A 60 0.50 -4.56 12.70
N LEU A 61 -0.16 -5.16 11.70
CA LEU A 61 0.04 -4.83 10.29
C LEU A 61 -1.21 -4.17 9.72
N VAL A 62 -1.01 -3.08 8.99
CA VAL A 62 -2.04 -2.50 8.12
C VAL A 62 -1.64 -2.76 6.66
N VAL A 63 -2.56 -3.29 5.87
CA VAL A 63 -2.42 -3.35 4.41
C VAL A 63 -3.20 -2.16 3.85
N LEU A 64 -2.53 -1.31 3.08
CA LEU A 64 -3.14 -0.13 2.47
C LEU A 64 -3.07 -0.25 0.95
N GLY A 65 -4.23 -0.39 0.31
CA GLY A 65 -4.35 -0.42 -1.14
C GLY A 65 -4.46 0.98 -1.71
N VAL A 66 -3.65 1.29 -2.72
CA VAL A 66 -3.62 2.60 -3.40
C VAL A 66 -3.88 2.37 -4.89
N PRO A 67 -5.14 2.44 -5.34
CA PRO A 67 -5.44 2.27 -6.77
C PRO A 67 -4.75 3.34 -7.61
N SER A 68 -4.17 2.92 -8.74
CA SER A 68 -3.50 3.85 -9.65
C SER A 68 -3.67 3.41 -11.11
N ASN A 69 -3.93 4.38 -11.97
CA ASN A 69 -4.05 4.17 -13.42
C ASN A 69 -2.73 4.44 -14.16
N ASP A 70 -1.63 4.65 -13.44
CA ASP A 70 -0.36 5.10 -14.03
C ASP A 70 0.31 4.05 -14.93
N PHE A 71 0.06 2.77 -14.68
CA PHE A 71 0.77 1.69 -15.36
C PHE A 71 -0.16 0.96 -16.33
N GLY A 72 0.03 1.25 -17.61
CA GLY A 72 -0.74 0.60 -18.67
C GLY A 72 -2.23 0.98 -18.70
N GLY A 73 -2.65 1.99 -17.95
CA GLY A 73 -4.06 2.36 -17.88
C GLY A 73 -4.95 1.24 -17.34
N GLN A 74 -4.45 0.41 -16.43
CA GLN A 74 -5.13 -0.80 -15.95
C GLN A 74 -6.05 -0.58 -14.74
N GLU A 75 -6.26 0.69 -14.35
CA GLU A 75 -7.25 1.09 -13.34
C GLU A 75 -8.08 2.28 -13.86
N PRO A 76 -8.85 2.12 -14.95
CA PRO A 76 -9.57 3.25 -15.55
C PRO A 76 -10.89 3.58 -14.87
N GLY A 77 -11.38 2.72 -13.98
CA GLY A 77 -12.69 2.88 -13.36
C GLY A 77 -12.74 4.00 -12.31
N THR A 78 -13.97 4.31 -11.88
CA THR A 78 -14.20 5.22 -10.75
C THR A 78 -13.88 4.51 -9.43
N GLU A 79 -13.73 5.27 -8.36
CA GLU A 79 -13.51 4.72 -7.02
C GLU A 79 -14.63 3.74 -6.62
N LYS A 80 -15.87 4.05 -6.95
CA LYS A 80 -17.02 3.18 -6.69
C LYS A 80 -16.90 1.84 -7.43
N GLU A 81 -16.52 1.90 -8.71
CA GLU A 81 -16.31 0.70 -9.53
C GLU A 81 -15.16 -0.15 -9.00
N ILE A 82 -14.05 0.49 -8.60
CA ILE A 82 -12.89 -0.19 -8.01
C ILE A 82 -13.28 -0.89 -6.72
N LYS A 83 -13.96 -0.18 -5.82
CA LYS A 83 -14.39 -0.76 -4.54
C LYS A 83 -15.32 -1.95 -4.76
N ASN A 84 -16.27 -1.82 -5.67
CA ASN A 84 -17.20 -2.89 -6.01
C ASN A 84 -16.44 -4.11 -6.60
N PHE A 85 -15.52 -3.88 -7.51
CA PHE A 85 -14.67 -4.93 -8.09
C PHE A 85 -13.92 -5.70 -7.00
N CYS A 86 -13.27 -5.00 -6.08
CA CYS A 86 -12.50 -5.60 -5.00
C CYS A 86 -13.39 -6.41 -4.05
N THR A 87 -14.56 -5.87 -3.71
CA THR A 87 -15.50 -6.54 -2.81
C THR A 87 -16.08 -7.81 -3.44
N VAL A 88 -16.56 -7.71 -4.69
CA VAL A 88 -17.24 -8.81 -5.37
C VAL A 88 -16.28 -9.94 -5.74
N ASN A 89 -15.08 -9.61 -6.22
CA ASN A 89 -14.15 -10.62 -6.76
C ASN A 89 -13.18 -11.18 -5.71
N PHE A 90 -12.82 -10.38 -4.68
CA PHE A 90 -11.76 -10.75 -3.73
C PHE A 90 -12.16 -10.57 -2.28
N ASN A 91 -13.36 -10.09 -2.01
CA ASN A 91 -13.87 -9.88 -0.66
C ASN A 91 -12.94 -8.96 0.18
N ILE A 92 -12.36 -7.95 -0.47
CA ILE A 92 -11.40 -7.04 0.14
C ILE A 92 -12.08 -6.18 1.21
N ASN A 93 -11.46 -6.13 2.39
CA ASN A 93 -11.89 -5.24 3.48
C ASN A 93 -10.74 -4.51 4.19
N PHE A 94 -9.51 -4.59 3.66
CA PHE A 94 -8.44 -3.72 4.13
C PHE A 94 -8.65 -2.28 3.62
N PRO A 95 -8.05 -1.27 4.30
CA PRO A 95 -8.19 0.13 3.86
C PRO A 95 -7.69 0.35 2.44
N MET A 96 -8.43 1.13 1.68
CA MET A 96 -8.05 1.57 0.33
C MET A 96 -8.21 3.07 0.20
N THR A 97 -7.33 3.68 -0.57
CA THR A 97 -7.40 5.11 -0.90
C THR A 97 -8.21 5.36 -2.17
N GLU A 98 -8.58 6.62 -2.42
CA GLU A 98 -9.00 7.00 -3.77
C GLU A 98 -7.82 6.83 -4.75
N LYS A 99 -8.09 6.84 -6.05
CA LYS A 99 -7.04 6.72 -7.06
C LYS A 99 -5.97 7.79 -6.89
N GLN A 100 -4.71 7.40 -7.05
CA GLN A 100 -3.55 8.27 -6.90
C GLN A 100 -2.62 8.17 -8.10
N VAL A 101 -1.92 9.26 -8.37
CA VAL A 101 -0.70 9.22 -9.16
C VAL A 101 0.42 8.75 -8.23
N VAL A 102 1.15 7.72 -8.63
CA VAL A 102 2.21 7.11 -7.80
C VAL A 102 3.59 7.16 -8.46
N SER A 103 3.66 7.69 -9.68
CA SER A 103 4.92 7.81 -10.44
C SER A 103 5.09 9.21 -11.03
N GLY A 104 6.34 9.58 -11.33
CA GLY A 104 6.68 10.87 -11.90
C GLY A 104 6.63 12.03 -10.90
N ALA A 105 6.78 13.24 -11.42
CA ALA A 105 6.85 14.45 -10.60
C ALA A 105 5.55 14.79 -9.87
N SER A 106 4.42 14.32 -10.39
CA SER A 106 3.09 14.55 -9.79
C SER A 106 2.67 13.44 -8.83
N ALA A 107 3.55 12.49 -8.51
CA ALA A 107 3.24 11.42 -7.58
C ALA A 107 2.82 11.96 -6.22
N HIS A 108 1.92 11.23 -5.56
CA HIS A 108 1.56 11.54 -4.18
C HIS A 108 2.84 11.68 -3.33
N PRO A 109 2.92 12.67 -2.43
CA PRO A 109 4.13 12.96 -1.65
C PRO A 109 4.72 11.75 -0.92
N PHE A 110 3.89 10.79 -0.49
CA PHE A 110 4.35 9.54 0.12
C PHE A 110 5.35 8.82 -0.79
N TYR A 111 5.05 8.68 -2.08
CA TYR A 111 5.91 7.96 -3.02
C TYR A 111 7.21 8.69 -3.31
N ILE A 112 7.18 10.01 -3.35
CA ILE A 112 8.39 10.82 -3.50
C ILE A 112 9.29 10.66 -2.28
N TRP A 113 8.71 10.72 -1.10
CA TRP A 113 9.42 10.52 0.16
C TRP A 113 10.03 9.12 0.25
N ALA A 114 9.25 8.08 -0.04
CA ALA A 114 9.72 6.69 0.04
C ALA A 114 10.93 6.45 -0.88
N ALA A 115 10.92 7.03 -2.08
CA ALA A 115 12.05 6.92 -3.01
C ALA A 115 13.32 7.60 -2.49
N LYS A 116 13.18 8.70 -1.76
CA LYS A 116 14.33 9.34 -1.10
C LYS A 116 14.90 8.49 0.02
N GLU A 117 14.04 7.82 0.78
CA GLU A 117 14.45 6.98 1.91
C GLU A 117 15.06 5.65 1.47
N LEU A 118 14.49 5.00 0.45
CA LEU A 118 14.88 3.65 0.02
C LEU A 118 15.69 3.61 -1.28
N GLY A 119 15.84 4.74 -1.96
CA GLY A 119 16.56 4.84 -3.23
C GLY A 119 15.66 4.71 -4.46
N ALA A 120 16.22 4.99 -5.63
CA ALA A 120 15.46 5.08 -6.88
C ALA A 120 14.76 3.78 -7.27
N LEU A 121 15.30 2.62 -6.86
CA LEU A 121 14.71 1.32 -7.17
C LEU A 121 13.41 1.06 -6.41
N SER A 122 13.11 1.85 -5.38
CA SER A 122 11.86 1.76 -4.62
C SER A 122 10.71 2.53 -5.26
N LYS A 123 10.93 3.21 -6.38
CA LYS A 123 9.85 3.83 -7.15
C LYS A 123 9.00 2.74 -7.79
N PRO A 124 7.67 2.79 -7.68
CA PRO A 124 6.81 1.85 -8.39
C PRO A 124 7.10 1.90 -9.90
N ARG A 125 7.29 0.72 -10.49
CA ARG A 125 7.53 0.56 -11.93
C ARG A 125 6.40 -0.17 -12.63
N TRP A 126 5.51 -0.78 -11.85
CA TRP A 126 4.32 -1.45 -12.33
C TRP A 126 3.30 -1.58 -11.19
N ASN A 127 2.13 -2.13 -11.51
CA ASN A 127 1.06 -2.39 -10.53
C ASN A 127 1.50 -3.44 -9.49
N PHE A 128 0.96 -3.35 -8.30
CA PHE A 128 1.27 -4.25 -7.17
C PHE A 128 2.71 -4.20 -6.69
N PHE A 129 3.35 -3.06 -6.84
CA PHE A 129 4.61 -2.74 -6.18
C PHE A 129 4.32 -2.45 -4.70
N LYS A 130 5.21 -2.89 -3.81
CA LYS A 130 4.96 -2.85 -2.37
C LYS A 130 6.05 -2.07 -1.65
N ILE A 131 5.65 -1.23 -0.68
CA ILE A 131 6.55 -0.48 0.19
C ILE A 131 6.16 -0.79 1.63
N LEU A 132 7.13 -1.20 2.45
CA LEU A 132 6.93 -1.56 3.84
C LEU A 132 7.41 -0.43 4.76
N ILE A 133 6.55 -0.02 5.68
CA ILE A 133 6.79 1.03 6.68
C ILE A 133 6.72 0.38 8.06
N ASP A 134 7.65 0.71 8.95
CA ASP A 134 7.61 0.21 10.32
C ASP A 134 6.69 1.05 11.24
N GLY A 135 6.57 0.64 12.49
CA GLY A 135 5.70 1.30 13.47
C GLY A 135 6.10 2.73 13.83
N ASP A 136 7.35 3.12 13.57
CA ASP A 136 7.84 4.47 13.78
C ASP A 136 7.65 5.36 12.54
N GLY A 137 7.08 4.83 11.49
CA GLY A 137 6.87 5.54 10.23
C GLY A 137 8.08 5.56 9.31
N LYS A 138 9.06 4.70 9.56
CA LYS A 138 10.26 4.60 8.75
C LYS A 138 10.04 3.66 7.57
N ALA A 139 10.47 4.05 6.37
CA ALA A 139 10.49 3.13 5.22
C ALA A 139 11.61 2.12 5.40
N VAL A 140 11.28 0.83 5.37
CA VAL A 140 12.25 -0.23 5.69
C VAL A 140 12.55 -1.17 4.54
N ASP A 141 11.63 -1.38 3.60
CA ASP A 141 11.86 -2.27 2.46
C ASP A 141 10.85 -2.00 1.34
N TRP A 142 11.11 -2.59 0.19
CA TRP A 142 10.20 -2.58 -0.96
C TRP A 142 10.24 -3.95 -1.66
N PHE A 143 9.16 -4.29 -2.35
CA PHE A 143 9.04 -5.55 -3.07
C PHE A 143 8.49 -5.30 -4.47
N ALA A 144 9.11 -5.93 -5.47
CA ALA A 144 8.71 -5.78 -6.86
C ALA A 144 7.29 -6.29 -7.11
N SER A 145 6.70 -5.83 -8.21
CA SER A 145 5.32 -6.17 -8.59
C SER A 145 5.07 -7.68 -8.65
N ASN A 146 6.02 -8.44 -9.16
CA ASN A 146 5.88 -9.91 -9.30
C ASN A 146 6.16 -10.68 -8.01
N THR A 147 6.57 -10.01 -6.93
CA THR A 147 6.76 -10.67 -5.64
C THR A 147 5.41 -10.91 -4.99
N SER A 148 5.05 -12.17 -4.75
CA SER A 148 3.79 -12.50 -4.09
C SER A 148 3.71 -11.88 -2.69
N PRO A 149 2.57 -11.30 -2.31
CA PRO A 149 2.40 -10.75 -0.95
C PRO A 149 2.55 -11.80 0.15
N THR A 150 2.32 -13.06 -0.15
CA THR A 150 2.44 -14.17 0.82
C THR A 150 3.75 -14.94 0.68
N SER A 151 4.71 -14.43 -0.11
CA SER A 151 6.03 -15.06 -0.23
C SER A 151 6.78 -15.00 1.10
N SER A 152 7.70 -15.93 1.30
CA SER A 152 8.52 -15.96 2.51
C SER A 152 9.32 -14.66 2.69
N LYS A 153 9.75 -14.04 1.60
CA LYS A 153 10.47 -12.76 1.62
C LYS A 153 9.64 -11.65 2.25
N VAL A 154 8.37 -11.51 1.83
CA VAL A 154 7.45 -10.49 2.36
C VAL A 154 7.08 -10.82 3.81
N ILE A 155 6.73 -12.05 4.09
CA ILE A 155 6.34 -12.50 5.44
C ILE A 155 7.49 -12.28 6.43
N SER A 156 8.72 -12.66 6.07
CA SER A 156 9.88 -12.45 6.94
C SER A 156 10.12 -10.96 7.24
N ALA A 157 9.97 -10.11 6.24
CA ALA A 157 10.11 -8.66 6.43
C ALA A 157 9.03 -8.11 7.36
N ILE A 158 7.78 -8.52 7.18
CA ILE A 158 6.67 -8.14 8.05
C ILE A 158 6.92 -8.59 9.50
N GLU A 159 7.26 -9.86 9.69
CA GLU A 159 7.52 -10.42 11.02
C GLU A 159 8.66 -9.69 11.74
N SER A 160 9.62 -9.12 11.01
CA SER A 160 10.75 -8.40 11.60
C SER A 160 10.37 -6.99 12.11
N VAL A 161 9.24 -6.43 11.71
CA VAL A 161 8.87 -5.04 12.01
C VAL A 161 7.54 -4.89 12.73
N ILE A 162 6.71 -5.92 12.82
CA ILE A 162 5.47 -5.86 13.59
C ILE A 162 5.76 -5.97 15.09
N PRO A 163 4.90 -5.39 15.95
CA PRO A 163 5.07 -5.53 17.40
C PRO A 163 4.95 -7.00 17.84
N ASN A 164 5.67 -7.32 18.88
CA ASN A 164 5.62 -8.66 19.49
C ASN A 164 4.37 -8.84 20.32
#